data_458b8639d7db60fdcae161d87bbb8e39
#
_entry.id   458b8639d7db60fdcae161d87bbb8e39
#
_cell.length_a   1.000
_cell.length_b   1.000
_cell.length_c   1.000
_cell.angle_alpha   90.00
_cell.angle_beta   90.00
_cell.angle_gamma   90.00
#
_symmetry.space_group_name_H-M   'P 1'
#
loop_
_entity.id
_entity.type
_entity.pdbx_description
1 polymer ?
#
loop_
_entity_poly.entity_id
_entity_poly.type
_entity_poly.pdbx_seq_one_letter_code
_entity_poly.pdbx_strand_id
1 'polypeptide(L)'
;FYIENKKNKAISLSENYIDAKIYLNNNDRSKAKKILKEIVLANNNTYSSLSLFMLLDESLLDDKKEIADLFDHVLNNNRFDKEMENLIILKRSLYYLSNLENEEKLLNSIKPLLSQESVWKAHALILMGDYYFSKKSYFKAKEFYNEIMNLKNIDKNFYNRASNQLRLIN
;
A
#
# COMPACT_ATOMS: atom_id res chain seq x y z
N PHE A 1 35.14 -3.11 0.39
CA PHE A 1 34.59 -4.30 1.08
C PHE A 1 33.11 -4.11 1.45
N TYR A 2 32.73 -3.08 2.20
CA TYR A 2 31.33 -2.85 2.63
C TYR A 2 30.38 -2.53 1.46
N ILE A 3 30.80 -1.65 0.55
CA ILE A 3 30.01 -1.25 -0.64
C ILE A 3 29.86 -2.42 -1.59
N GLU A 4 30.88 -3.24 -1.76
CA GLU A 4 30.88 -4.41 -2.63
C GLU A 4 29.95 -5.50 -2.11
N ASN A 5 29.95 -5.77 -0.81
CA ASN A 5 29.00 -6.70 -0.18
C ASN A 5 27.56 -6.24 -0.32
N LYS A 6 27.28 -4.93 -0.19
CA LYS A 6 25.93 -4.37 -0.38
C LYS A 6 25.46 -4.50 -1.83
N LYS A 7 26.37 -4.28 -2.79
CA LYS A 7 26.10 -4.44 -4.22
C LYS A 7 25.81 -5.92 -4.56
N ASN A 8 26.64 -6.83 -4.08
CA ASN A 8 26.46 -8.26 -4.32
C ASN A 8 25.15 -8.79 -3.72
N LYS A 9 24.78 -8.31 -2.52
CA LYS A 9 23.49 -8.63 -1.91
C LYS A 9 22.31 -8.12 -2.75
N ALA A 10 22.40 -6.92 -3.29
CA ALA A 10 21.35 -6.37 -4.15
C ALA A 10 21.20 -7.14 -5.47
N ILE A 11 22.30 -7.58 -6.07
CA ILE A 11 22.31 -8.42 -7.27
C ILE A 11 21.62 -9.76 -6.98
N SER A 12 22.00 -10.44 -5.90
CA SER A 12 21.38 -11.71 -5.51
C SER A 12 19.87 -11.57 -5.25
N LEU A 13 19.43 -10.46 -4.63
CA LEU A 13 18.00 -10.22 -4.41
C LEU A 13 17.27 -9.95 -5.73
N SER A 14 17.93 -9.29 -6.70
CA SER A 14 17.40 -9.09 -8.04
C SER A 14 17.18 -10.42 -8.77
N GLU A 15 18.18 -11.30 -8.74
CA GLU A 15 18.11 -12.64 -9.33
C GLU A 15 16.98 -13.45 -8.70
N ASN A 16 16.92 -13.53 -7.37
CA ASN A 16 15.85 -14.22 -6.65
C ASN A 16 14.46 -13.66 -6.99
N TYR A 17 14.34 -12.33 -7.17
CA TYR A 17 13.06 -11.72 -7.56
C TYR A 17 12.64 -12.13 -8.97
N ILE A 18 13.60 -12.24 -9.91
CA ILE A 18 13.37 -12.75 -11.28
C ILE A 18 12.95 -14.23 -11.21
N ASP A 19 13.67 -15.03 -10.42
CA ASP A 19 13.33 -16.45 -10.24
C ASP A 19 11.90 -16.64 -9.69
N ALA A 20 11.49 -15.82 -8.72
CA ALA A 20 10.12 -15.85 -8.23
C ALA A 20 9.09 -15.57 -9.34
N LYS A 21 9.36 -14.63 -10.25
CA LYS A 21 8.51 -14.36 -11.42
C LYS A 21 8.46 -15.54 -12.37
N ILE A 22 9.61 -16.21 -12.61
CA ILE A 22 9.68 -17.41 -13.44
C ILE A 22 8.83 -18.54 -12.82
N TYR A 23 8.92 -18.74 -11.49
CA TYR A 23 8.10 -19.72 -10.80
C TYR A 23 6.60 -19.42 -10.90
N LEU A 24 6.20 -18.14 -10.79
CA LEU A 24 4.81 -17.72 -11.01
C LEU A 24 4.34 -18.03 -12.42
N ASN A 25 5.13 -17.72 -13.44
CA ASN A 25 4.81 -18.03 -14.83
C ASN A 25 4.68 -19.54 -15.08
N ASN A 26 5.43 -20.36 -14.36
CA ASN A 26 5.38 -21.82 -14.41
C ASN A 26 4.31 -22.41 -13.45
N ASN A 27 3.48 -21.57 -12.86
CA ASN A 27 2.43 -21.94 -11.91
C ASN A 27 2.94 -22.61 -10.61
N ASP A 28 4.23 -22.47 -10.28
CA ASP A 28 4.82 -22.91 -9.01
C ASP A 28 4.71 -21.81 -7.95
N ARG A 29 3.45 -21.56 -7.54
CA ARG A 29 3.10 -20.50 -6.58
C ARG A 29 3.77 -20.70 -5.22
N SER A 30 4.00 -21.94 -4.81
CA SER A 30 4.62 -22.26 -3.51
C SER A 30 6.08 -21.80 -3.44
N LYS A 31 6.87 -22.11 -4.48
CA LYS A 31 8.27 -21.64 -4.55
C LYS A 31 8.35 -20.12 -4.68
N ALA A 32 7.53 -19.53 -5.53
CA ALA A 32 7.46 -18.08 -5.67
C ALA A 32 7.15 -17.39 -4.34
N LYS A 33 6.11 -17.84 -3.61
CA LYS A 33 5.76 -17.34 -2.27
C LYS A 33 6.94 -17.39 -1.31
N LYS A 34 7.63 -18.54 -1.24
CA LYS A 34 8.78 -18.73 -0.34
C LYS A 34 9.87 -17.71 -0.63
N ILE A 35 10.31 -17.62 -1.89
CA ILE A 35 11.38 -16.71 -2.32
C ILE A 35 10.98 -15.24 -2.06
N LEU A 36 9.77 -14.85 -2.43
CA LEU A 36 9.30 -13.48 -2.21
C LEU A 36 9.26 -13.11 -0.73
N LYS A 37 8.85 -14.02 0.17
CA LYS A 37 8.88 -13.78 1.62
C LYS A 37 10.32 -13.58 2.14
N GLU A 38 11.25 -14.38 1.68
CA GLU A 38 12.68 -14.22 2.03
C GLU A 38 13.21 -12.86 1.58
N ILE A 39 12.82 -12.39 0.38
CA ILE A 39 13.23 -11.07 -0.14
C ILE A 39 12.59 -9.94 0.68
N VAL A 40 11.31 -10.06 1.08
CA VAL A 40 10.65 -9.05 1.94
C VAL A 40 11.45 -8.86 3.23
N LEU A 41 11.92 -9.95 3.84
CA LEU A 41 12.66 -9.93 5.10
C LEU A 41 14.14 -9.53 4.96
N ALA A 42 14.66 -9.38 3.73
CA ALA A 42 16.07 -9.08 3.49
C ALA A 42 16.47 -7.61 3.77
N ASN A 43 15.51 -6.75 4.11
CA ASN A 43 15.73 -5.34 4.44
C ASN A 43 16.43 -4.55 3.30
N ASN A 44 15.93 -4.73 2.10
CA ASN A 44 16.36 -3.96 0.94
C ASN A 44 15.23 -3.06 0.47
N ASN A 45 15.45 -1.75 0.45
CA ASN A 45 14.40 -0.76 0.17
C ASN A 45 13.63 -1.03 -1.12
N THR A 46 14.30 -1.48 -2.17
CA THR A 46 13.68 -1.76 -3.47
C THR A 46 12.99 -3.12 -3.47
N TYR A 47 13.75 -4.18 -3.19
CA TYR A 47 13.24 -5.54 -3.38
C TYR A 47 12.30 -6.00 -2.28
N SER A 48 12.43 -5.50 -1.04
CA SER A 48 11.48 -5.83 0.03
C SER A 48 10.07 -5.29 -0.27
N SER A 49 9.96 -4.05 -0.75
CA SER A 49 8.65 -3.48 -1.12
C SER A 49 8.06 -4.10 -2.38
N LEU A 50 8.88 -4.31 -3.44
CA LEU A 50 8.42 -4.95 -4.67
C LEU A 50 7.92 -6.38 -4.41
N SER A 51 8.63 -7.14 -3.57
CA SER A 51 8.25 -8.52 -3.24
C SER A 51 6.98 -8.57 -2.38
N LEU A 52 6.81 -7.63 -1.44
CA LEU A 52 5.56 -7.51 -0.69
C LEU A 52 4.38 -7.23 -1.63
N PHE A 53 4.54 -6.28 -2.55
CA PHE A 53 3.47 -5.96 -3.51
C PHE A 53 3.15 -7.15 -4.40
N MET A 54 4.15 -7.88 -4.88
CA MET A 54 3.92 -9.07 -5.69
C MET A 54 3.20 -10.19 -4.91
N LEU A 55 3.55 -10.40 -3.63
CA LEU A 55 2.84 -11.35 -2.76
C LEU A 55 1.34 -11.02 -2.64
N LEU A 56 1.00 -9.74 -2.58
CA LEU A 56 -0.37 -9.25 -2.47
C LEU A 56 -1.10 -9.30 -3.82
N ASP A 57 -0.49 -8.76 -4.87
CA ASP A 57 -1.09 -8.65 -6.20
C ASP A 57 -1.39 -10.04 -6.79
N GLU A 58 -0.51 -11.01 -6.52
CA GLU A 58 -0.67 -12.41 -6.90
C GLU A 58 -1.51 -13.22 -5.90
N SER A 59 -2.03 -12.61 -4.84
CA SER A 59 -2.81 -13.31 -3.79
C SER A 59 -2.09 -14.57 -3.28
N LEU A 60 -0.80 -14.44 -2.93
CA LEU A 60 0.01 -15.55 -2.44
C LEU A 60 -0.10 -15.74 -0.91
N LEU A 61 -0.71 -14.78 -0.21
CA LEU A 61 -0.85 -14.79 1.24
C LEU A 61 -2.33 -14.83 1.61
N ASP A 62 -2.68 -15.72 2.54
CA ASP A 62 -4.06 -15.89 3.02
C ASP A 62 -4.22 -15.41 4.47
N ASP A 63 -3.14 -15.42 5.26
CA ASP A 63 -3.16 -15.02 6.66
C ASP A 63 -3.11 -13.49 6.79
N LYS A 64 -4.20 -12.92 7.29
CA LYS A 64 -4.35 -11.48 7.51
C LYS A 64 -3.32 -10.92 8.50
N LYS A 65 -2.94 -11.71 9.50
CA LYS A 65 -1.93 -11.29 10.47
C LYS A 65 -0.54 -11.28 9.83
N GLU A 66 -0.20 -12.31 9.06
CA GLU A 66 1.07 -12.38 8.33
C GLU A 66 1.23 -11.17 7.40
N ILE A 67 0.19 -10.80 6.66
CA ILE A 67 0.22 -9.64 5.75
C ILE A 67 0.47 -8.35 6.53
N ALA A 68 -0.21 -8.15 7.66
CA ALA A 68 -0.01 -6.97 8.50
C ALA A 68 1.43 -6.92 9.05
N ASP A 69 1.94 -8.04 9.54
CA ASP A 69 3.30 -8.16 10.07
C ASP A 69 4.36 -7.87 8.99
N LEU A 70 4.14 -8.28 7.73
CA LEU A 70 5.03 -8.00 6.62
C LEU A 70 5.03 -6.52 6.23
N PHE A 71 3.87 -5.84 6.23
CA PHE A 71 3.81 -4.39 6.04
C PHE A 71 4.60 -3.64 7.11
N ASP A 72 4.38 -4.01 8.38
CA ASP A 72 5.08 -3.39 9.51
C ASP A 72 6.58 -3.68 9.45
N HIS A 73 6.98 -4.89 9.06
CA HIS A 73 8.39 -5.23 8.86
C HIS A 73 9.04 -4.34 7.78
N VAL A 74 8.41 -4.20 6.62
CA VAL A 74 8.93 -3.39 5.51
C VAL A 74 9.06 -1.93 5.92
N LEU A 75 8.06 -1.36 6.57
CA LEU A 75 8.07 0.05 7.00
C LEU A 75 9.09 0.32 8.11
N ASN A 76 9.29 -0.61 9.06
CA ASN A 76 10.15 -0.40 10.21
C ASN A 76 11.63 -0.72 9.94
N ASN A 77 11.93 -1.60 8.98
CA ASN A 77 13.30 -2.10 8.75
C ASN A 77 13.94 -1.56 7.47
N ASN A 78 13.27 -0.70 6.73
CA ASN A 78 13.81 -0.07 5.53
C ASN A 78 13.75 1.45 5.64
N ARG A 79 14.58 2.13 4.85
CA ARG A 79 14.57 3.59 4.73
C ARG A 79 14.12 3.96 3.34
N PHE A 80 12.91 4.46 3.24
CA PHE A 80 12.32 4.95 2.00
C PHE A 80 12.42 6.46 1.90
N ASP A 81 12.38 6.99 0.67
CA ASP A 81 11.95 8.38 0.50
C ASP A 81 10.48 8.52 0.92
N LYS A 82 10.06 9.75 1.14
CA LYS A 82 8.75 10.04 1.72
C LYS A 82 7.59 9.54 0.86
N GLU A 83 7.70 9.64 -0.45
CA GLU A 83 6.62 9.24 -1.35
C GLU A 83 6.50 7.72 -1.46
N MET A 84 7.61 6.99 -1.43
CA MET A 84 7.59 5.53 -1.36
C MET A 84 7.03 5.02 -0.04
N GLU A 85 7.42 5.62 1.09
CA GLU A 85 6.84 5.32 2.40
C GLU A 85 5.31 5.52 2.38
N ASN A 86 4.86 6.65 1.84
CA ASN A 86 3.45 6.99 1.72
C ASN A 86 2.70 5.99 0.81
N LEU A 87 3.30 5.53 -0.28
CA LEU A 87 2.71 4.47 -1.12
C LEU A 87 2.51 3.17 -0.34
N ILE A 88 3.50 2.74 0.44
CA ILE A 88 3.39 1.52 1.25
C ILE A 88 2.29 1.67 2.31
N ILE A 89 2.21 2.83 2.96
CA ILE A 89 1.14 3.17 3.92
C ILE A 89 -0.23 3.12 3.23
N LEU A 90 -0.38 3.69 2.04
CA LEU A 90 -1.62 3.64 1.27
C LEU A 90 -2.04 2.19 0.95
N LYS A 91 -1.10 1.38 0.44
CA LYS A 91 -1.37 -0.05 0.14
C LYS A 91 -1.76 -0.83 1.40
N ARG A 92 -1.10 -0.58 2.54
CA ARG A 92 -1.49 -1.17 3.83
C ARG A 92 -2.91 -0.76 4.24
N SER A 93 -3.26 0.51 4.07
CA SER A 93 -4.60 1.02 4.39
C SER A 93 -5.68 0.44 3.50
N LEU A 94 -5.41 0.28 2.20
CA LEU A 94 -6.29 -0.43 1.26
C LEU A 94 -6.50 -1.88 1.67
N TYR A 95 -5.43 -2.56 2.11
CA TYR A 95 -5.54 -3.91 2.62
C TYR A 95 -6.41 -3.98 3.89
N TYR A 96 -6.24 -3.07 4.84
CA TYR A 96 -7.05 -3.01 6.05
C TYR A 96 -8.52 -2.72 5.74
N LEU A 97 -8.81 -1.83 4.79
CA LEU A 97 -10.17 -1.56 4.35
C LEU A 97 -10.89 -2.83 3.85
N SER A 98 -10.20 -3.63 3.04
CA SER A 98 -10.78 -4.80 2.39
C SER A 98 -10.87 -6.03 3.30
N ASN A 99 -10.03 -6.12 4.35
CA ASN A 99 -9.79 -7.38 5.07
C ASN A 99 -9.95 -7.30 6.59
N LEU A 100 -9.98 -6.10 7.16
CA LEU A 100 -10.12 -5.90 8.60
C LEU A 100 -11.34 -5.03 8.89
N GLU A 101 -12.24 -5.54 9.71
CA GLU A 101 -13.42 -4.79 10.16
C GLU A 101 -13.08 -3.73 11.24
N ASN A 102 -11.80 -3.46 11.45
CA ASN A 102 -11.32 -2.57 12.51
C ASN A 102 -11.03 -1.17 11.95
N GLU A 103 -12.01 -0.27 12.13
CA GLU A 103 -11.92 1.14 11.73
C GLU A 103 -10.71 1.85 12.37
N GLU A 104 -10.39 1.55 13.62
CA GLU A 104 -9.26 2.19 14.32
C GLU A 104 -7.93 1.87 13.64
N LYS A 105 -7.69 0.63 13.25
CA LYS A 105 -6.47 0.24 12.51
C LYS A 105 -6.38 0.94 11.16
N LEU A 106 -7.50 1.05 10.44
CA LEU A 106 -7.55 1.78 9.17
C LEU A 106 -7.19 3.26 9.39
N LEU A 107 -7.85 3.92 10.34
CA LEU A 107 -7.62 5.34 10.64
C LEU A 107 -6.19 5.60 11.07
N ASN A 108 -5.65 4.79 11.98
CA ASN A 108 -4.26 4.92 12.44
C ASN A 108 -3.25 4.70 11.30
N SER A 109 -3.54 3.76 10.39
CA SER A 109 -2.69 3.50 9.24
C SER A 109 -2.66 4.66 8.24
N ILE A 110 -3.84 5.24 7.90
CA ILE A 110 -3.96 6.24 6.83
C ILE A 110 -3.70 7.68 7.30
N LYS A 111 -3.80 7.94 8.60
CA LYS A 111 -3.64 9.27 9.20
C LYS A 111 -2.42 10.07 8.69
N PRO A 112 -1.22 9.47 8.53
CA PRO A 112 -0.07 10.20 7.99
C PRO A 112 -0.33 10.79 6.61
N LEU A 113 -1.09 10.12 5.74
CA LEU A 113 -1.40 10.57 4.39
C LEU A 113 -2.43 11.69 4.35
N LEU A 114 -3.31 11.77 5.34
CA LEU A 114 -4.34 12.81 5.44
C LEU A 114 -3.76 14.13 5.94
N SER A 115 -2.74 14.08 6.81
CA SER A 115 -2.17 15.25 7.49
C SER A 115 -0.98 15.91 6.77
N GLN A 116 -0.46 15.30 5.70
CA GLN A 116 0.73 15.76 4.99
C GLN A 116 0.42 16.10 3.54
N GLU A 117 1.21 17.01 2.96
CA GLU A 117 1.24 17.20 1.51
C GLU A 117 1.99 16.02 0.88
N SER A 118 1.31 15.32 -0.04
CA SER A 118 1.82 14.14 -0.73
C SER A 118 1.01 13.91 -2.01
N VAL A 119 1.63 13.32 -3.01
CA VAL A 119 0.92 12.87 -4.22
C VAL A 119 -0.16 11.82 -3.91
N TRP A 120 -0.07 11.15 -2.78
CA TRP A 120 -1.00 10.11 -2.33
C TRP A 120 -2.17 10.64 -1.48
N LYS A 121 -2.17 11.94 -1.12
CA LYS A 121 -3.22 12.53 -0.28
C LYS A 121 -4.61 12.39 -0.88
N ALA A 122 -4.75 12.68 -2.18
CA ALA A 122 -6.04 12.54 -2.86
C ALA A 122 -6.56 11.09 -2.86
N HIS A 123 -5.67 10.10 -3.01
CA HIS A 123 -6.02 8.68 -2.90
C HIS A 123 -6.51 8.32 -1.49
N ALA A 124 -5.83 8.83 -0.45
CA ALA A 124 -6.22 8.59 0.94
C ALA A 124 -7.58 9.21 1.26
N LEU A 125 -7.84 10.41 0.79
CA LEU A 125 -9.12 11.09 0.98
C LEU A 125 -10.28 10.36 0.28
N ILE A 126 -10.09 9.92 -0.98
CA ILE A 126 -11.08 9.09 -1.69
C ILE A 126 -11.33 7.80 -0.92
N LEU A 127 -10.28 7.12 -0.47
CA LEU A 127 -10.40 5.89 0.30
C LEU A 127 -11.28 6.06 1.53
N MET A 128 -11.06 7.13 2.30
CA MET A 128 -11.84 7.41 3.51
C MET A 128 -13.26 7.86 3.18
N GLY A 129 -13.45 8.67 2.14
CA GLY A 129 -14.78 9.06 1.66
C GLY A 129 -15.62 7.84 1.27
N ASP A 130 -15.06 6.96 0.46
CA ASP A 130 -15.72 5.72 0.01
C ASP A 130 -15.99 4.75 1.17
N TYR A 131 -15.06 4.65 2.12
CA TYR A 131 -15.26 3.87 3.33
C TYR A 131 -16.48 4.34 4.14
N TYR A 132 -16.55 5.63 4.47
CA TYR A 132 -17.68 6.16 5.21
C TYR A 132 -18.98 6.16 4.41
N PHE A 133 -18.91 6.33 3.10
CA PHE A 133 -20.06 6.18 2.21
C PHE A 133 -20.64 4.75 2.29
N SER A 134 -19.78 3.72 2.20
CA SER A 134 -20.20 2.32 2.32
C SER A 134 -20.83 1.98 3.68
N LYS A 135 -20.36 2.66 4.73
CA LYS A 135 -20.93 2.56 6.10
C LYS A 135 -22.19 3.41 6.29
N LYS A 136 -22.68 4.10 5.24
CA LYS A 136 -23.81 5.04 5.30
C LYS A 136 -23.59 6.22 6.24
N SER A 137 -22.34 6.48 6.62
CA SER A 137 -21.94 7.63 7.43
C SER A 137 -21.72 8.84 6.53
N TYR A 138 -22.79 9.30 5.90
CA TYR A 138 -22.74 10.30 4.83
C TYR A 138 -22.13 11.63 5.26
N PHE A 139 -22.33 12.04 6.50
CA PHE A 139 -21.73 13.26 7.04
C PHE A 139 -20.18 13.18 6.97
N LYS A 140 -19.59 12.12 7.49
CA LYS A 140 -18.15 11.91 7.43
C LYS A 140 -17.67 11.75 5.98
N ALA A 141 -18.39 11.03 5.14
CA ALA A 141 -18.04 10.88 3.73
C ALA A 141 -17.97 12.25 3.02
N LYS A 142 -18.93 13.14 3.26
CA LYS A 142 -18.94 14.51 2.73
C LYS A 142 -17.70 15.31 3.15
N GLU A 143 -17.24 15.18 4.38
CA GLU A 143 -16.05 15.89 4.86
C GLU A 143 -14.83 15.52 3.99
N PHE A 144 -14.58 14.23 3.77
CA PHE A 144 -13.46 13.76 2.95
C PHE A 144 -13.59 14.18 1.47
N TYR A 145 -14.77 14.04 0.87
CA TYR A 145 -14.96 14.46 -0.53
C TYR A 145 -14.83 15.97 -0.70
N ASN A 146 -15.31 16.80 0.25
CA ASN A 146 -15.11 18.23 0.23
C ASN A 146 -13.64 18.64 0.39
N GLU A 147 -12.87 17.89 1.20
CA GLU A 147 -11.43 18.14 1.32
C GLU A 147 -10.72 17.92 -0.02
N ILE A 148 -11.12 16.90 -0.80
CA ILE A 148 -10.62 16.68 -2.17
C ILE A 148 -10.92 17.88 -3.06
N MET A 149 -12.16 18.41 -3.01
CA MET A 149 -12.57 19.57 -3.83
C MET A 149 -11.75 20.83 -3.53
N ASN A 150 -11.16 20.91 -2.34
CA ASN A 150 -10.34 22.04 -1.89
C ASN A 150 -8.84 21.85 -2.15
N LEU A 151 -8.41 20.68 -2.63
CA LEU A 151 -6.99 20.45 -2.96
C LEU A 151 -6.57 21.29 -4.17
N LYS A 152 -5.40 21.92 -4.08
CA LYS A 152 -4.78 22.64 -5.21
C LYS A 152 -4.14 21.64 -6.19
N ASN A 153 -4.23 21.93 -7.47
CA ASN A 153 -3.58 21.16 -8.54
C ASN A 153 -3.91 19.66 -8.54
N ILE A 154 -5.14 19.32 -8.14
CA ILE A 154 -5.60 17.94 -8.14
C ILE A 154 -5.88 17.45 -9.57
N ASP A 155 -5.60 16.16 -9.82
CA ASP A 155 -6.03 15.49 -11.04
C ASP A 155 -7.57 15.55 -11.18
N LYS A 156 -8.03 15.85 -12.39
CA LYS A 156 -9.45 16.01 -12.70
C LYS A 156 -10.29 14.76 -12.38
N ASN A 157 -9.69 13.58 -12.42
CA ASN A 157 -10.39 12.34 -12.11
C ASN A 157 -10.80 12.28 -10.62
N PHE A 158 -9.92 12.70 -9.69
CA PHE A 158 -10.26 12.78 -8.27
C PHE A 158 -11.35 13.80 -8.00
N TYR A 159 -11.24 14.99 -8.62
CA TYR A 159 -12.26 16.04 -8.52
C TYR A 159 -13.63 15.52 -8.99
N ASN A 160 -13.69 14.93 -10.18
CA ASN A 160 -14.93 14.42 -10.76
C ASN A 160 -15.52 13.30 -9.89
N ARG A 161 -14.68 12.38 -9.39
CA ARG A 161 -15.12 11.30 -8.51
C ARG A 161 -15.72 11.83 -7.22
N ALA A 162 -15.05 12.75 -6.52
CA ALA A 162 -15.57 13.38 -5.31
C ALA A 162 -16.87 14.14 -5.57
N SER A 163 -16.94 14.93 -6.65
CA SER A 163 -18.15 15.67 -7.04
C SER A 163 -19.34 14.74 -7.30
N ASN A 164 -19.12 13.62 -8.00
CA ASN A 164 -20.17 12.65 -8.27
C ASN A 164 -20.66 11.98 -6.96
N GLN A 165 -19.78 11.63 -6.05
CA GLN A 165 -20.17 11.05 -4.76
C GLN A 165 -20.93 12.05 -3.89
N LEU A 166 -20.54 13.32 -3.89
CA LEU A 166 -21.27 14.38 -3.19
C LEU A 166 -22.71 14.53 -3.69
N ARG A 167 -22.95 14.39 -4.99
CA ARG A 167 -24.30 14.42 -5.57
C ARG A 167 -25.18 13.25 -5.12
N LEU A 168 -24.59 12.10 -4.84
CA LEU A 168 -25.33 10.91 -4.37
C LEU A 168 -25.73 11.01 -2.90
N ILE A 169 -25.06 11.88 -2.14
CA ILE A 169 -25.30 12.08 -0.69
C ILE A 169 -26.31 13.22 -0.43
N ASN A 170 -26.47 14.12 -1.39
CA ASN A 170 -27.43 15.22 -1.31
C ASN A 170 -28.78 14.77 -1.86
#